data_9e269701bfd829f63f5aac1f31f2b3c1
#
_entry.id   9e269701bfd829f63f5aac1f31f2b3c1
#
_cell.length_a   1.000
_cell.length_b   1.000
_cell.length_c   1.000
_cell.angle_alpha   90.00
_cell.angle_beta   90.00
_cell.angle_gamma   90.00
#
_symmetry.space_group_name_H-M   'P 1'
#
loop_
_entity.id
_entity.type
_entity.pdbx_description
1 polymer ?
#
loop_
_entity_poly.entity_id
_entity_poly.type
_entity_poly.pdbx_seq_one_letter_code
_entity_poly.pdbx_strand_id
1 'polypeptide(L)'
;MQRVWFVGLMVLTGLVTAAGSAVAQKVAVEEFTLPNGMQFLLVPRADQPNVVSAGWVARVGSVNERPGITGISHFFEHMMFKGTNTIGTRDPDKDRTFRIEQKKIRDQINQLVWNEQYERYRLGEIDDPWDPASDTPQLRSLRGKLDTLIRAQQGRGEAGPATATIVKDEFDQVYTKAGGSGMNAFTSYDLTCYFITVPSNKLELWAWMESDRLSDSVFREFYSERDVVHEERRLRTDSTPTGRFQEQFNSMFWASCGYSWPVIGWPSDLNSYTFEQAEVYWNTYYRPGNLFGVIVGDFDPKQAKAFIKEYFSRLDPGSNKPPPVVTLEVEQLAEQRMNAAGDFPASIEVRYHTVPAGHADSYPLDMLAELLNERTGRLYATMVEGRGIAATASASSDTRKYAGLFSFDATTRGEATPELLEQAWYEELARLQTEEVAERELRKVKNRVAASNYRRLENNMSLLVQLAFYETLLDWRELNDMPAKYEAVTAADIRRVAKTYFDETNRSVAIYRRAGAEAAAEEASK
;
A
#
# COMPACT_ATOMS: atom_id res chain seq x y z
N MET A 1 3.22 -2.06 -90.69
CA MET A 1 2.35 -1.08 -90.06
C MET A 1 1.12 -1.81 -89.58
N GLN A 2 1.12 -2.34 -88.38
CA GLN A 2 -0.09 -2.84 -87.67
C GLN A 2 0.17 -2.72 -86.18
N ARG A 3 -0.63 -1.90 -85.51
CA ARG A 3 -0.64 -1.72 -84.08
C ARG A 3 -1.50 -2.82 -83.44
N VAL A 4 -0.90 -3.60 -82.53
CA VAL A 4 -1.64 -4.58 -81.72
C VAL A 4 -1.81 -3.94 -80.33
N TRP A 5 -3.08 -3.84 -79.90
CA TRP A 5 -3.46 -3.38 -78.57
C TRP A 5 -3.49 -4.60 -77.61
N PHE A 6 -2.72 -4.55 -76.51
CA PHE A 6 -2.84 -5.47 -75.40
C PHE A 6 -3.77 -4.85 -74.34
N VAL A 7 -4.89 -5.49 -74.08
CA VAL A 7 -5.79 -5.19 -72.97
C VAL A 7 -5.26 -5.93 -71.76
N GLY A 8 -4.70 -5.21 -70.80
CA GLY A 8 -4.29 -5.75 -69.52
C GLY A 8 -5.47 -5.88 -68.53
N LEU A 9 -5.80 -7.10 -68.17
CA LEU A 9 -6.80 -7.44 -67.14
C LEU A 9 -6.15 -7.23 -65.76
N MET A 10 -6.51 -6.15 -65.03
CA MET A 10 -6.12 -5.96 -63.64
C MET A 10 -6.98 -6.86 -62.75
N VAL A 11 -6.38 -7.89 -62.15
CA VAL A 11 -6.93 -8.66 -61.07
C VAL A 11 -6.71 -7.92 -59.75
N LEU A 12 -7.75 -7.31 -59.20
CA LEU A 12 -7.72 -6.74 -57.86
C LEU A 12 -7.79 -7.91 -56.84
N THR A 13 -6.64 -8.33 -56.33
CA THR A 13 -6.57 -9.18 -55.14
C THR A 13 -6.85 -8.33 -53.91
N GLY A 14 -8.06 -8.46 -53.35
CA GLY A 14 -8.45 -7.90 -52.08
C GLY A 14 -7.58 -8.51 -50.95
N LEU A 15 -6.70 -7.73 -50.35
CA LEU A 15 -6.11 -8.06 -49.07
C LEU A 15 -7.19 -7.95 -48.00
N VAL A 16 -7.74 -9.10 -47.62
CA VAL A 16 -8.47 -9.23 -46.36
C VAL A 16 -7.40 -9.15 -45.24
N THR A 17 -7.21 -7.98 -44.67
CA THR A 17 -6.47 -7.82 -43.41
C THR A 17 -7.33 -8.49 -42.33
N ALA A 18 -6.99 -9.73 -41.98
CA ALA A 18 -7.44 -10.33 -40.75
C ALA A 18 -6.90 -9.42 -39.60
N ALA A 19 -7.79 -8.63 -39.02
CA ALA A 19 -7.53 -8.01 -37.72
C ALA A 19 -7.34 -9.17 -36.73
N GLY A 20 -6.10 -9.58 -36.58
CA GLY A 20 -5.70 -10.50 -35.52
C GLY A 20 -6.10 -9.86 -34.19
N SER A 21 -7.06 -10.45 -33.49
CA SER A 21 -7.29 -10.14 -32.09
C SER A 21 -5.93 -10.26 -31.40
N ALA A 22 -5.42 -9.16 -30.85
CA ALA A 22 -4.22 -9.21 -30.03
C ALA A 22 -4.55 -10.19 -28.87
N VAL A 23 -4.00 -11.39 -28.95
CA VAL A 23 -4.08 -12.36 -27.86
C VAL A 23 -3.38 -11.70 -26.68
N ALA A 24 -4.12 -11.40 -25.62
CA ALA A 24 -3.55 -10.87 -24.39
C ALA A 24 -2.41 -11.79 -23.96
N GLN A 25 -1.23 -11.23 -23.75
CA GLN A 25 -0.05 -11.98 -23.34
C GLN A 25 -0.35 -12.57 -21.95
N LYS A 26 -0.51 -13.90 -21.88
CA LYS A 26 -0.72 -14.59 -20.62
C LYS A 26 0.61 -14.76 -19.87
N VAL A 27 0.62 -14.43 -18.59
CA VAL A 27 1.73 -14.73 -17.70
C VAL A 27 1.67 -16.21 -17.34
N ALA A 28 2.73 -16.95 -17.69
CA ALA A 28 2.86 -18.35 -17.33
C ALA A 28 3.48 -18.44 -15.92
N VAL A 29 2.65 -18.73 -14.92
CA VAL A 29 3.08 -18.90 -13.54
C VAL A 29 3.15 -20.38 -13.21
N GLU A 30 4.28 -20.81 -12.70
CA GLU A 30 4.45 -22.15 -12.11
C GLU A 30 4.26 -22.06 -10.61
N GLU A 31 3.21 -22.69 -10.07
CA GLU A 31 2.94 -22.75 -8.65
C GLU A 31 3.72 -23.88 -8.00
N PHE A 32 4.26 -23.60 -6.81
CA PHE A 32 4.98 -24.56 -6.02
C PHE A 32 4.73 -24.35 -4.53
N THR A 33 4.18 -25.34 -3.83
CA THR A 33 3.87 -25.25 -2.41
C THR A 33 4.74 -26.23 -1.61
N LEU A 34 5.36 -25.72 -0.55
CA LEU A 34 6.15 -26.53 0.40
C LEU A 34 5.24 -27.29 1.37
N PRO A 35 5.73 -28.39 1.97
CA PRO A 35 4.97 -29.14 2.98
C PRO A 35 4.57 -28.33 4.22
N ASN A 36 5.32 -27.25 4.54
CA ASN A 36 4.98 -26.33 5.64
C ASN A 36 3.90 -25.31 5.29
N GLY A 37 3.38 -25.35 4.06
CA GLY A 37 2.29 -24.51 3.59
C GLY A 37 2.69 -23.21 2.86
N MET A 38 4.00 -22.88 2.78
CA MET A 38 4.44 -21.70 2.04
C MET A 38 4.32 -21.93 0.52
N GLN A 39 3.62 -21.06 -0.17
CA GLN A 39 3.41 -21.07 -1.61
C GLN A 39 4.47 -20.23 -2.32
N PHE A 40 4.81 -20.61 -3.56
CA PHE A 40 5.68 -19.82 -4.43
C PHE A 40 5.08 -19.71 -5.82
N LEU A 41 5.13 -18.52 -6.38
CA LEU A 41 4.76 -18.20 -7.75
C LEU A 41 6.05 -17.94 -8.54
N LEU A 42 6.34 -18.81 -9.50
CA LEU A 42 7.57 -18.79 -10.29
C LEU A 42 7.24 -18.36 -11.73
N VAL A 43 7.86 -17.30 -12.21
CA VAL A 43 7.70 -16.78 -13.57
C VAL A 43 9.07 -16.70 -14.24
N PRO A 44 9.55 -17.81 -14.86
CA PRO A 44 10.81 -17.78 -15.60
C PRO A 44 10.65 -16.94 -16.87
N ARG A 45 11.58 -15.99 -17.09
CA ARG A 45 11.59 -15.08 -18.25
C ARG A 45 13.02 -14.87 -18.74
N ALA A 46 13.24 -15.03 -20.04
CA ALA A 46 14.55 -14.83 -20.66
C ALA A 46 14.70 -13.46 -21.36
N ASP A 47 13.64 -12.65 -21.41
CA ASP A 47 13.63 -11.33 -22.04
C ASP A 47 14.39 -10.24 -21.25
N GLN A 48 14.67 -10.49 -19.97
CA GLN A 48 15.57 -9.70 -19.14
C GLN A 48 16.70 -10.60 -18.60
N PRO A 49 17.75 -10.84 -19.38
CA PRO A 49 18.76 -11.85 -19.05
C PRO A 49 19.59 -11.46 -17.83
N ASN A 50 20.01 -12.46 -17.08
CA ASN A 50 20.87 -12.37 -15.89
C ASN A 50 20.26 -11.57 -14.69
N VAL A 51 18.95 -11.31 -14.68
CA VAL A 51 18.28 -10.54 -13.64
C VAL A 51 17.04 -11.27 -13.12
N VAL A 52 16.89 -11.32 -11.80
CA VAL A 52 15.73 -11.88 -11.11
C VAL A 52 15.21 -10.88 -10.09
N SER A 53 13.93 -10.54 -10.18
CA SER A 53 13.20 -9.88 -9.10
C SER A 53 12.57 -10.97 -8.24
N ALA A 54 12.88 -10.96 -6.95
CA ALA A 54 12.39 -11.95 -6.00
C ALA A 54 11.87 -11.26 -4.74
N GLY A 55 10.82 -11.82 -4.18
CA GLY A 55 10.21 -11.27 -2.98
C GLY A 55 9.32 -12.30 -2.29
N TRP A 56 8.81 -11.91 -1.14
CA TRP A 56 7.78 -12.66 -0.44
C TRP A 56 6.77 -11.69 0.19
N VAL A 57 5.58 -12.21 0.42
CA VAL A 57 4.43 -11.46 0.88
C VAL A 57 3.86 -12.13 2.11
N ALA A 58 3.60 -11.35 3.13
CA ALA A 58 2.74 -11.73 4.24
C ALA A 58 1.31 -11.26 3.93
N ARG A 59 0.34 -12.19 3.98
CA ARG A 59 -1.08 -11.90 3.80
C ARG A 59 -1.64 -11.22 5.05
N VAL A 60 -1.04 -10.08 5.41
CA VAL A 60 -1.38 -9.26 6.57
C VAL A 60 -1.03 -7.81 6.32
N GLY A 61 -1.94 -6.92 6.66
CA GLY A 61 -1.79 -5.48 6.61
C GLY A 61 -2.61 -4.82 7.70
N SER A 62 -2.84 -3.52 7.60
CA SER A 62 -3.51 -2.78 8.67
C SER A 62 -4.94 -3.24 8.94
N VAL A 63 -5.65 -3.84 7.98
CA VAL A 63 -7.00 -4.40 8.18
C VAL A 63 -7.03 -5.54 9.22
N ASN A 64 -5.92 -6.21 9.43
CA ASN A 64 -5.78 -7.31 10.39
C ASN A 64 -5.43 -6.83 11.81
N GLU A 65 -5.22 -5.55 11.98
CA GLU A 65 -4.90 -4.92 13.27
C GLU A 65 -6.16 -4.67 14.09
N ARG A 66 -5.96 -4.14 15.29
CA ARG A 66 -7.03 -3.72 16.18
C ARG A 66 -6.59 -2.49 16.99
N PRO A 67 -7.51 -1.70 17.54
CA PRO A 67 -7.17 -0.63 18.47
C PRO A 67 -6.20 -1.10 19.57
N GLY A 68 -5.20 -0.28 19.85
CA GLY A 68 -4.10 -0.59 20.76
C GLY A 68 -2.84 -1.17 20.09
N ILE A 69 -2.94 -1.60 18.83
CA ILE A 69 -1.79 -2.08 18.03
C ILE A 69 -1.88 -1.63 16.56
N THR A 70 -2.59 -0.54 16.25
CA THR A 70 -2.66 -0.04 14.88
C THR A 70 -1.27 0.43 14.40
N GLY A 71 -0.92 0.12 13.15
CA GLY A 71 0.40 0.38 12.58
C GLY A 71 1.44 -0.69 12.84
N ILE A 72 1.10 -1.78 13.56
CA ILE A 72 2.07 -2.84 13.86
C ILE A 72 2.52 -3.58 12.59
N SER A 73 1.68 -3.68 11.55
CA SER A 73 2.07 -4.26 10.25
C SER A 73 3.19 -3.45 9.60
N HIS A 74 3.06 -2.14 9.57
CA HIS A 74 4.08 -1.23 9.06
C HIS A 74 5.34 -1.23 9.94
N PHE A 75 5.18 -1.27 11.24
CA PHE A 75 6.32 -1.43 12.15
C PHE A 75 7.08 -2.74 11.89
N PHE A 76 6.40 -3.85 11.61
CA PHE A 76 7.06 -5.10 11.21
C PHE A 76 7.77 -5.00 9.86
N GLU A 77 7.26 -4.21 8.92
CA GLU A 77 8.01 -3.91 7.69
C GLU A 77 9.41 -3.42 8.02
N HIS A 78 9.54 -2.42 8.91
CA HIS A 78 10.83 -1.90 9.37
C HIS A 78 11.67 -2.94 10.12
N MET A 79 11.03 -3.69 11.02
CA MET A 79 11.73 -4.67 11.85
C MET A 79 12.39 -5.78 11.05
N MET A 80 11.86 -6.13 9.88
CA MET A 80 12.43 -7.17 9.02
C MET A 80 13.80 -6.81 8.44
N PHE A 81 14.21 -5.55 8.46
CA PHE A 81 15.54 -5.10 8.03
C PHE A 81 16.58 -5.07 9.15
N LYS A 82 16.19 -5.37 10.39
CA LYS A 82 17.08 -5.30 11.58
C LYS A 82 17.96 -6.55 11.78
N GLY A 83 17.82 -7.52 10.89
CA GLY A 83 18.66 -8.71 10.86
C GLY A 83 18.22 -9.82 11.82
N THR A 84 19.12 -10.77 12.04
CA THR A 84 18.94 -12.03 12.74
C THR A 84 20.02 -12.21 13.80
N ASN A 85 20.11 -13.38 14.43
CA ASN A 85 21.27 -13.72 15.25
C ASN A 85 22.56 -13.86 14.43
N THR A 86 22.46 -14.03 13.10
CA THR A 86 23.60 -14.20 12.19
C THR A 86 23.98 -12.86 11.50
N ILE A 87 23.00 -12.04 11.13
CA ILE A 87 23.16 -10.79 10.38
C ILE A 87 22.76 -9.61 11.26
N GLY A 88 23.51 -8.53 11.19
CA GLY A 88 23.22 -7.28 11.90
C GLY A 88 23.84 -7.21 13.31
N THR A 89 24.65 -8.20 13.68
CA THR A 89 25.35 -8.18 14.98
C THR A 89 26.75 -8.78 14.90
N ARG A 90 27.65 -8.23 15.71
CA ARG A 90 29.02 -8.75 15.92
C ARG A 90 29.09 -9.76 17.06
N ASP A 91 28.11 -9.74 17.96
CA ASP A 91 28.08 -10.53 19.18
C ASP A 91 26.60 -10.80 19.56
N PRO A 92 26.03 -11.93 19.12
CA PRO A 92 24.63 -12.27 19.36
C PRO A 92 24.25 -12.35 20.85
N ASP A 93 25.14 -12.86 21.69
CA ASP A 93 24.86 -13.07 23.12
C ASP A 93 24.81 -11.73 23.86
N LYS A 94 25.78 -10.85 23.57
CA LYS A 94 25.79 -9.50 24.13
C LYS A 94 24.61 -8.65 23.61
N ASP A 95 24.28 -8.77 22.32
CA ASP A 95 23.11 -8.14 21.72
C ASP A 95 21.81 -8.59 22.41
N ARG A 96 21.67 -9.90 22.63
CA ARG A 96 20.54 -10.48 23.39
C ARG A 96 20.45 -9.90 24.81
N THR A 97 21.59 -9.74 25.49
CA THR A 97 21.62 -9.15 26.83
C THR A 97 21.08 -7.72 26.81
N PHE A 98 21.53 -6.87 25.87
CA PHE A 98 21.00 -5.51 25.71
C PHE A 98 19.49 -5.51 25.48
N ARG A 99 18.98 -6.38 24.59
CA ARG A 99 17.55 -6.44 24.29
C ARG A 99 16.72 -6.82 25.53
N ILE A 100 17.17 -7.78 26.31
CA ILE A 100 16.50 -8.19 27.57
C ILE A 100 16.49 -7.04 28.59
N GLU A 101 17.59 -6.31 28.76
CA GLU A 101 17.66 -5.20 29.68
C GLU A 101 16.81 -4.00 29.22
N GLN A 102 16.83 -3.68 27.94
CA GLN A 102 15.98 -2.62 27.36
C GLN A 102 14.49 -2.96 27.57
N LYS A 103 14.09 -4.21 27.28
CA LYS A 103 12.72 -4.67 27.53
C LYS A 103 12.31 -4.48 29.00
N LYS A 104 13.15 -4.89 29.94
CA LYS A 104 12.87 -4.78 31.38
C LYS A 104 12.63 -3.33 31.85
N ILE A 105 13.43 -2.38 31.32
CA ILE A 105 13.24 -0.97 31.64
C ILE A 105 11.99 -0.44 30.96
N ARG A 106 11.72 -0.84 29.74
CA ARG A 106 10.51 -0.42 29.01
C ARG A 106 9.22 -0.91 29.67
N ASP A 107 9.22 -2.13 30.19
CA ASP A 107 8.08 -2.65 30.93
C ASP A 107 7.79 -1.81 32.19
N GLN A 108 8.83 -1.36 32.88
CA GLN A 108 8.69 -0.43 34.02
C GLN A 108 8.15 0.95 33.57
N ILE A 109 8.61 1.49 32.44
CA ILE A 109 8.09 2.75 31.86
C ILE A 109 6.61 2.57 31.53
N ASN A 110 6.24 1.53 30.79
CA ASN A 110 4.86 1.27 30.42
C ASN A 110 3.95 1.16 31.66
N GLN A 111 4.40 0.44 32.70
CA GLN A 111 3.65 0.30 33.94
C GLN A 111 3.40 1.65 34.64
N LEU A 112 4.38 2.54 34.70
CA LEU A 112 4.21 3.87 35.27
C LEU A 112 3.32 4.76 34.40
N VAL A 113 3.48 4.69 33.06
CA VAL A 113 2.60 5.44 32.16
C VAL A 113 1.15 5.01 32.35
N TRP A 114 0.85 3.71 32.41
CA TRP A 114 -0.51 3.20 32.59
C TRP A 114 -1.08 3.54 33.97
N ASN A 115 -0.29 3.45 35.02
CA ASN A 115 -0.78 3.63 36.38
C ASN A 115 -0.82 5.10 36.85
N GLU A 116 0.10 5.95 36.36
CA GLU A 116 0.25 7.33 36.80
C GLU A 116 -0.13 8.34 35.72
N GLN A 117 0.46 8.25 34.53
CA GLN A 117 0.26 9.27 33.50
C GLN A 117 -1.15 9.25 32.91
N TYR A 118 -1.74 8.06 32.71
CA TYR A 118 -3.13 7.95 32.25
C TYR A 118 -4.14 8.47 33.29
N GLU A 119 -3.85 8.34 34.59
CA GLU A 119 -4.67 8.95 35.62
C GLU A 119 -4.58 10.48 35.56
N ARG A 120 -3.38 11.04 35.44
CA ARG A 120 -3.17 12.47 35.28
C ARG A 120 -3.85 13.02 34.01
N TYR A 121 -3.80 12.27 32.91
CA TYR A 121 -4.52 12.60 31.68
C TYR A 121 -6.05 12.62 31.92
N ARG A 122 -6.59 11.62 32.59
CA ARG A 122 -8.02 11.57 32.95
C ARG A 122 -8.47 12.74 33.82
N LEU A 123 -7.57 13.23 34.68
CA LEU A 123 -7.83 14.39 35.55
C LEU A 123 -7.60 15.75 34.83
N GLY A 124 -7.15 15.73 33.57
CA GLY A 124 -6.86 16.93 32.80
C GLY A 124 -5.59 17.67 33.24
N GLU A 125 -4.70 17.01 33.95
CA GLU A 125 -3.41 17.57 34.38
C GLU A 125 -2.34 17.59 33.28
N ILE A 126 -2.47 16.71 32.30
CA ILE A 126 -1.59 16.58 31.13
C ILE A 126 -2.42 16.26 29.88
N ASP A 127 -1.94 16.66 28.71
CA ASP A 127 -2.63 16.45 27.42
C ASP A 127 -2.27 15.12 26.75
N ASP A 128 -1.09 14.55 27.03
CA ASP A 128 -0.62 13.28 26.48
C ASP A 128 0.13 12.47 27.55
N PRO A 129 -0.32 11.23 27.85
CA PRO A 129 0.35 10.35 28.82
C PRO A 129 1.78 9.93 28.39
N TRP A 130 2.08 10.01 27.09
CA TRP A 130 3.35 9.56 26.53
C TRP A 130 4.35 10.71 26.32
N ASP A 131 3.93 11.97 26.44
CA ASP A 131 4.80 13.13 26.23
C ASP A 131 5.90 13.18 27.30
N PRO A 132 7.21 13.11 26.92
CA PRO A 132 8.33 13.23 27.84
C PRO A 132 8.36 14.53 28.64
N ALA A 133 7.75 15.61 28.13
CA ALA A 133 7.64 16.86 28.84
C ALA A 133 6.82 16.73 30.13
N SER A 134 5.87 15.82 30.16
CA SER A 134 5.00 15.53 31.31
C SER A 134 5.54 14.47 32.27
N ASP A 135 6.74 13.92 32.01
CA ASP A 135 7.35 12.85 32.79
C ASP A 135 7.53 13.20 34.26
N THR A 136 7.19 12.25 35.13
CA THR A 136 7.62 12.29 36.55
C THR A 136 9.15 12.12 36.67
N PRO A 137 9.78 12.51 37.79
CA PRO A 137 11.21 12.25 37.96
C PRO A 137 11.62 10.79 37.77
N GLN A 138 10.76 9.85 38.16
CA GLN A 138 11.00 8.42 38.02
C GLN A 138 10.96 7.99 36.56
N LEU A 139 9.96 8.42 35.77
CA LEU A 139 9.88 8.17 34.33
C LEU A 139 11.07 8.72 33.59
N ARG A 140 11.45 9.98 33.88
CA ARG A 140 12.64 10.64 33.30
C ARG A 140 13.92 9.84 33.56
N SER A 141 14.09 9.31 34.77
CA SER A 141 15.22 8.45 35.12
C SER A 141 15.24 7.16 34.33
N LEU A 142 14.07 6.49 34.16
CA LEU A 142 13.98 5.24 33.40
C LEU A 142 14.22 5.46 31.91
N ARG A 143 13.65 6.52 31.33
CA ARG A 143 13.92 6.86 29.91
C ARG A 143 15.41 7.17 29.68
N GLY A 144 16.06 7.86 30.59
CA GLY A 144 17.52 8.11 30.53
C GLY A 144 18.35 6.82 30.60
N LYS A 145 17.97 5.86 31.46
CA LYS A 145 18.61 4.53 31.50
C LYS A 145 18.41 3.75 30.19
N LEU A 146 17.20 3.78 29.63
CA LEU A 146 16.88 3.13 28.36
C LEU A 146 17.73 3.71 27.22
N ASP A 147 17.78 5.04 27.09
CA ASP A 147 18.60 5.73 26.09
C ASP A 147 20.10 5.38 26.24
N THR A 148 20.60 5.28 27.47
CA THR A 148 21.99 4.87 27.73
C THR A 148 22.28 3.45 27.23
N LEU A 149 21.36 2.50 27.45
CA LEU A 149 21.50 1.12 26.93
C LEU A 149 21.42 1.07 25.40
N ILE A 150 20.51 1.81 24.80
CA ILE A 150 20.38 1.90 23.33
C ILE A 150 21.68 2.46 22.73
N ARG A 151 22.20 3.56 23.26
CA ARG A 151 23.48 4.15 22.81
C ARG A 151 24.64 3.20 22.99
N ALA A 152 24.72 2.48 24.11
CA ALA A 152 25.78 1.49 24.36
C ALA A 152 25.72 0.36 23.34
N GLN A 153 24.54 -0.18 23.03
CA GLN A 153 24.35 -1.22 22.03
C GLN A 153 24.78 -0.74 20.62
N GLN A 154 24.54 0.54 20.31
CA GLN A 154 24.94 1.19 19.05
C GLN A 154 26.42 1.61 19.01
N GLY A 155 27.15 1.47 20.12
CA GLY A 155 28.53 1.96 20.25
C GLY A 155 28.67 3.46 20.33
N ARG A 156 27.63 4.15 20.82
CA ARG A 156 27.57 5.60 21.00
C ARG A 156 27.62 5.98 22.47
N GLY A 157 27.88 7.25 22.75
CA GLY A 157 27.94 7.77 24.11
C GLY A 157 29.25 7.41 24.84
N GLU A 158 29.24 7.43 26.18
CA GLU A 158 30.42 7.20 27.04
C GLU A 158 31.01 5.79 26.90
N ALA A 159 30.16 4.80 26.58
CA ALA A 159 30.57 3.40 26.38
C ALA A 159 31.43 3.19 25.12
N GLY A 160 31.33 4.10 24.14
CA GLY A 160 32.13 4.12 22.93
C GLY A 160 31.96 2.92 21.99
N PRO A 161 32.74 2.85 20.89
CA PRO A 161 32.60 1.80 19.87
C PRO A 161 32.87 0.38 20.35
N ALA A 162 33.59 0.20 21.46
CA ALA A 162 33.91 -1.13 22.02
C ALA A 162 32.69 -1.89 22.54
N THR A 163 31.58 -1.19 22.82
CA THR A 163 30.33 -1.83 23.27
C THR A 163 29.40 -2.17 22.13
N ALA A 164 29.66 -1.64 20.93
CA ALA A 164 28.80 -1.84 19.77
C ALA A 164 28.60 -3.34 19.44
N THR A 165 27.37 -3.79 19.49
CA THR A 165 26.98 -5.10 19.00
C THR A 165 26.36 -5.01 17.61
N ILE A 166 25.75 -3.90 17.27
CA ILE A 166 25.04 -3.69 16.00
C ILE A 166 26.00 -3.48 14.84
N VAL A 167 25.78 -4.19 13.74
CA VAL A 167 26.32 -3.89 12.42
C VAL A 167 25.20 -3.24 11.62
N LYS A 168 25.28 -1.92 11.50
CA LYS A 168 24.21 -1.12 10.86
C LYS A 168 24.05 -1.52 9.39
N ASP A 169 22.79 -1.67 8.95
CA ASP A 169 22.40 -1.93 7.56
C ASP A 169 23.12 -3.15 6.92
N GLU A 170 23.58 -4.13 7.73
CA GLU A 170 24.33 -5.29 7.23
C GLU A 170 23.50 -6.13 6.25
N PHE A 171 22.21 -6.23 6.47
CA PHE A 171 21.29 -6.94 5.58
C PHE A 171 21.33 -6.34 4.16
N ASP A 172 21.22 -5.02 4.04
CA ASP A 172 21.35 -4.30 2.76
C ASP A 172 22.77 -4.41 2.19
N GLN A 173 23.78 -4.29 3.02
CA GLN A 173 25.18 -4.37 2.58
C GLN A 173 25.53 -5.72 1.94
N VAL A 174 25.00 -6.84 2.46
CA VAL A 174 25.22 -8.17 1.89
C VAL A 174 24.66 -8.25 0.47
N TYR A 175 23.43 -7.79 0.26
CA TYR A 175 22.81 -7.75 -1.06
C TYR A 175 23.52 -6.79 -2.02
N THR A 176 23.83 -5.58 -1.58
CA THR A 176 24.53 -4.58 -2.42
C THR A 176 25.89 -5.09 -2.88
N LYS A 177 26.69 -5.70 -1.99
CA LYS A 177 27.98 -6.31 -2.35
C LYS A 177 27.83 -7.50 -3.32
N ALA A 178 26.71 -8.18 -3.30
CA ALA A 178 26.40 -9.27 -4.24
C ALA A 178 25.82 -8.79 -5.57
N GLY A 179 25.65 -7.48 -5.78
CA GLY A 179 25.07 -6.88 -6.98
C GLY A 179 23.54 -6.76 -6.94
N GLY A 180 22.92 -6.94 -5.78
CA GLY A 180 21.50 -6.69 -5.56
C GLY A 180 21.18 -5.19 -5.63
N SER A 181 19.96 -4.86 -6.04
CA SER A 181 19.47 -3.49 -6.16
C SER A 181 17.97 -3.40 -5.91
N GLY A 182 17.50 -2.22 -5.51
CA GLY A 182 16.07 -1.97 -5.32
C GLY A 182 15.45 -2.79 -4.18
N MET A 183 16.26 -3.18 -3.16
CA MET A 183 15.72 -3.77 -1.94
C MET A 183 14.77 -2.79 -1.28
N ASN A 184 13.55 -3.22 -1.06
CA ASN A 184 12.53 -2.40 -0.42
C ASN A 184 11.41 -3.28 0.13
N ALA A 185 10.47 -2.64 0.83
CA ALA A 185 9.21 -3.23 1.25
C ALA A 185 8.10 -2.18 1.19
N PHE A 186 6.87 -2.64 1.29
CA PHE A 186 5.73 -1.76 1.55
C PHE A 186 4.64 -2.52 2.30
N THR A 187 3.92 -1.78 3.11
CA THR A 187 2.70 -2.24 3.80
C THR A 187 1.49 -1.53 3.23
N SER A 188 0.45 -2.28 2.96
CA SER A 188 -0.86 -1.77 2.60
C SER A 188 -1.93 -2.20 3.61
N TYR A 189 -3.19 -2.00 3.28
CA TYR A 189 -4.28 -2.45 4.13
C TYR A 189 -4.36 -3.99 4.24
N ASP A 190 -4.02 -4.72 3.18
CA ASP A 190 -4.28 -6.16 3.07
C ASP A 190 -3.01 -7.02 3.01
N LEU A 191 -1.83 -6.42 2.79
CA LEU A 191 -0.58 -7.16 2.63
C LEU A 191 0.65 -6.35 3.06
N THR A 192 1.73 -7.08 3.39
CA THR A 192 3.09 -6.54 3.53
C THR A 192 4.00 -7.31 2.58
N CYS A 193 4.70 -6.61 1.70
CA CYS A 193 5.52 -7.18 0.63
C CYS A 193 6.98 -6.74 0.77
N TYR A 194 7.91 -7.69 0.64
CA TYR A 194 9.37 -7.49 0.69
C TYR A 194 9.98 -7.99 -0.61
N PHE A 195 10.81 -7.19 -1.24
CA PHE A 195 11.35 -7.52 -2.56
C PHE A 195 12.73 -6.93 -2.82
N ILE A 196 13.41 -7.54 -3.77
CA ILE A 196 14.73 -7.12 -4.27
C ILE A 196 14.92 -7.61 -5.70
N THR A 197 15.79 -6.96 -6.45
CA THR A 197 16.33 -7.45 -7.71
C THR A 197 17.77 -7.91 -7.50
N VAL A 198 18.07 -9.15 -7.88
CA VAL A 198 19.40 -9.75 -7.77
C VAL A 198 19.89 -10.29 -9.12
N PRO A 199 21.21 -10.40 -9.33
CA PRO A 199 21.74 -11.19 -10.46
C PRO A 199 21.26 -12.65 -10.36
N SER A 200 20.99 -13.29 -11.50
CA SER A 200 20.45 -14.66 -11.56
C SER A 200 21.28 -15.69 -10.76
N ASN A 201 22.61 -15.53 -10.77
CA ASN A 201 23.52 -16.38 -10.01
C ASN A 201 23.54 -16.09 -8.49
N LYS A 202 22.70 -15.18 -8.01
CA LYS A 202 22.52 -14.82 -6.60
C LYS A 202 21.15 -15.21 -6.03
N LEU A 203 20.36 -15.97 -6.77
CA LEU A 203 19.04 -16.43 -6.30
C LEU A 203 19.16 -17.32 -5.05
N GLU A 204 20.22 -18.11 -4.93
CA GLU A 204 20.50 -18.90 -3.72
C GLU A 204 20.76 -18.01 -2.50
N LEU A 205 21.55 -16.94 -2.67
CA LEU A 205 21.77 -15.94 -1.61
C LEU A 205 20.45 -15.33 -1.14
N TRP A 206 19.56 -14.99 -2.07
CA TRP A 206 18.21 -14.50 -1.73
C TRP A 206 17.45 -15.55 -0.89
N ALA A 207 17.40 -16.79 -1.34
CA ALA A 207 16.69 -17.84 -0.64
C ALA A 207 17.22 -18.06 0.78
N TRP A 208 18.54 -18.02 0.96
CA TRP A 208 19.18 -18.12 2.27
C TRP A 208 18.83 -16.92 3.17
N MET A 209 19.05 -15.69 2.70
CA MET A 209 18.84 -14.49 3.50
C MET A 209 17.37 -14.29 3.90
N GLU A 210 16.45 -14.49 2.95
CA GLU A 210 15.02 -14.30 3.23
C GLU A 210 14.47 -15.38 4.17
N SER A 211 14.92 -16.63 4.01
CA SER A 211 14.53 -17.68 4.94
C SER A 211 15.16 -17.51 6.33
N ASP A 212 16.37 -16.94 6.43
CA ASP A 212 17.03 -16.66 7.70
C ASP A 212 16.25 -15.59 8.49
N ARG A 213 15.90 -14.45 7.86
CA ARG A 213 15.10 -13.43 8.56
C ARG A 213 13.67 -13.87 8.90
N LEU A 214 13.12 -14.87 8.19
CA LEU A 214 11.82 -15.47 8.52
C LEU A 214 11.91 -16.51 9.63
N SER A 215 13.06 -17.13 9.85
CA SER A 215 13.26 -18.15 10.90
C SER A 215 13.81 -17.59 12.20
N ASP A 216 14.65 -16.56 12.13
CA ASP A 216 15.50 -16.11 13.23
C ASP A 216 15.49 -14.58 13.46
N SER A 217 14.38 -13.91 13.11
CA SER A 217 14.23 -12.48 13.39
C SER A 217 14.27 -12.22 14.90
N VAL A 218 15.09 -11.26 15.31
CA VAL A 218 15.35 -10.98 16.74
C VAL A 218 14.79 -9.66 17.23
N PHE A 219 14.09 -8.90 16.37
CA PHE A 219 13.52 -7.57 16.66
C PHE A 219 14.53 -6.63 17.30
N ARG A 220 15.75 -6.58 16.74
CA ARG A 220 16.81 -5.69 17.19
C ARG A 220 16.38 -4.24 17.01
N GLU A 221 16.82 -3.37 17.93
CA GLU A 221 16.49 -1.94 17.90
C GLU A 221 14.97 -1.64 17.99
N PHE A 222 14.17 -2.54 18.57
CA PHE A 222 12.71 -2.44 18.63
C PHE A 222 12.21 -1.04 19.05
N TYR A 223 12.77 -0.49 20.11
CA TYR A 223 12.30 0.80 20.65
C TYR A 223 12.85 2.00 19.88
N SER A 224 14.07 1.93 19.36
CA SER A 224 14.60 2.99 18.50
C SER A 224 13.93 3.00 17.12
N GLU A 225 13.54 1.85 16.59
CA GLU A 225 12.82 1.81 15.32
C GLU A 225 11.40 2.35 15.43
N ARG A 226 10.77 2.16 16.57
CA ARG A 226 9.49 2.80 16.85
C ARG A 226 9.59 4.34 16.78
N ASP A 227 10.67 4.91 17.29
CA ASP A 227 10.91 6.35 17.20
C ASP A 227 11.15 6.79 15.74
N VAL A 228 11.75 5.94 14.90
CA VAL A 228 11.87 6.16 13.44
C VAL A 228 10.50 6.19 12.77
N VAL A 229 9.60 5.27 13.10
CA VAL A 229 8.22 5.26 12.58
C VAL A 229 7.44 6.51 13.03
N HIS A 230 7.65 6.98 14.26
CA HIS A 230 7.09 8.27 14.71
C HIS A 230 7.59 9.45 13.87
N GLU A 231 8.90 9.50 13.56
CA GLU A 231 9.45 10.55 12.69
C GLU A 231 8.90 10.46 11.27
N GLU A 232 8.74 9.25 10.73
CA GLU A 232 8.10 9.04 9.44
C GLU A 232 6.65 9.54 9.44
N ARG A 233 5.88 9.21 10.47
CA ARG A 233 4.52 9.72 10.64
C ARG A 233 4.52 11.25 10.70
N ARG A 234 5.42 11.83 11.48
CA ARG A 234 5.57 13.29 11.58
C ARG A 234 5.83 13.92 10.20
N LEU A 235 6.72 13.33 9.41
CA LEU A 235 7.08 13.85 8.08
C LEU A 235 5.98 13.65 7.05
N ARG A 236 5.32 12.49 7.03
CA ARG A 236 4.35 12.12 5.99
C ARG A 236 2.92 12.54 6.29
N THR A 237 2.55 12.65 7.56
CA THR A 237 1.18 12.95 7.98
C THR A 237 1.08 14.26 8.76
N ASP A 238 1.78 14.35 9.90
CA ASP A 238 1.53 15.44 10.85
C ASP A 238 2.04 16.80 10.38
N SER A 239 3.14 16.83 9.60
CA SER A 239 3.74 18.05 9.03
C SER A 239 3.25 18.37 7.62
N THR A 240 2.45 17.51 7.00
CA THR A 240 1.86 17.82 5.68
C THR A 240 0.60 18.65 5.86
N PRO A 241 0.34 19.65 4.98
CA PRO A 241 -0.78 20.57 5.16
C PRO A 241 -2.15 19.91 5.29
N THR A 242 -2.38 18.82 4.57
CA THR A 242 -3.67 18.09 4.55
C THR A 242 -3.63 16.74 5.27
N GLY A 243 -2.45 16.27 5.73
CA GLY A 243 -2.28 14.89 6.19
C GLY A 243 -3.23 14.48 7.31
N ARG A 244 -3.35 15.30 8.35
CA ARG A 244 -4.29 15.05 9.46
C ARG A 244 -5.74 15.08 9.03
N PHE A 245 -6.10 15.97 8.11
CA PHE A 245 -7.46 16.07 7.60
C PHE A 245 -7.83 14.86 6.75
N GLN A 246 -6.91 14.40 5.90
CA GLN A 246 -7.10 13.20 5.09
C GLN A 246 -7.21 11.95 5.97
N GLU A 247 -6.40 11.83 7.02
CA GLU A 247 -6.49 10.76 8.00
C GLU A 247 -7.84 10.76 8.73
N GLN A 248 -8.31 11.94 9.15
CA GLN A 248 -9.60 12.12 9.80
C GLN A 248 -10.77 11.82 8.86
N PHE A 249 -10.67 12.27 7.59
CA PHE A 249 -11.66 11.96 6.57
C PHE A 249 -11.72 10.46 6.26
N ASN A 250 -10.56 9.78 6.21
CA ASN A 250 -10.51 8.33 6.06
C ASN A 250 -11.21 7.60 7.21
N SER A 251 -10.97 8.03 8.45
CA SER A 251 -11.63 7.45 9.64
C SER A 251 -13.12 7.75 9.70
N MET A 252 -13.57 8.88 9.17
CA MET A 252 -14.99 9.22 9.05
C MET A 252 -15.67 8.37 7.97
N PHE A 253 -15.01 8.17 6.84
CA PHE A 253 -15.53 7.41 5.71
C PHE A 253 -15.72 5.93 6.05
N TRP A 254 -14.71 5.28 6.65
CA TRP A 254 -14.79 3.87 7.07
C TRP A 254 -15.30 3.79 8.50
N ALA A 255 -16.58 3.47 8.68
CA ALA A 255 -17.22 3.52 9.98
C ALA A 255 -16.93 2.29 10.87
N SER A 256 -16.75 1.11 10.30
CA SER A 256 -16.68 -0.13 11.06
C SER A 256 -15.51 -1.04 10.71
N CYS A 257 -15.08 -1.10 9.46
CA CYS A 257 -14.04 -2.04 9.06
C CYS A 257 -12.62 -1.54 9.39
N GLY A 258 -11.66 -2.45 9.35
CA GLY A 258 -10.25 -2.16 9.65
C GLY A 258 -9.54 -1.24 8.64
N TYR A 259 -10.24 -0.68 7.67
CA TYR A 259 -9.72 0.36 6.78
C TYR A 259 -9.83 1.77 7.36
N SER A 260 -10.45 1.92 8.53
CA SER A 260 -10.67 3.23 9.18
C SER A 260 -9.41 3.83 9.81
N TRP A 261 -8.43 3.02 10.21
CA TRP A 261 -7.17 3.54 10.77
C TRP A 261 -6.03 3.59 9.73
N PRO A 262 -5.07 4.49 9.94
CA PRO A 262 -3.95 4.64 9.01
C PRO A 262 -3.01 3.44 9.08
N VAL A 263 -2.43 3.08 7.93
CA VAL A 263 -1.43 2.00 7.84
C VAL A 263 -0.22 2.26 8.76
N ILE A 264 0.18 3.52 8.91
CA ILE A 264 1.27 3.91 9.81
C ILE A 264 0.90 3.81 11.31
N GLY A 265 -0.39 3.69 11.63
CA GLY A 265 -0.90 3.59 12.99
C GLY A 265 -1.16 4.93 13.69
N TRP A 266 -1.97 4.88 14.76
CA TRP A 266 -2.22 6.03 15.62
C TRP A 266 -1.03 6.31 16.53
N PRO A 267 -0.70 7.57 16.85
CA PRO A 267 0.44 7.92 17.71
C PRO A 267 0.41 7.24 19.08
N SER A 268 -0.77 7.13 19.71
CA SER A 268 -0.94 6.46 21.00
C SER A 268 -0.58 4.99 20.94
N ASP A 269 -0.97 4.30 19.87
CA ASP A 269 -0.70 2.88 19.67
C ASP A 269 0.80 2.66 19.41
N LEU A 270 1.42 3.46 18.55
CA LEU A 270 2.86 3.44 18.31
C LEU A 270 3.66 3.60 19.63
N ASN A 271 3.20 4.46 20.53
CA ASN A 271 3.84 4.66 21.84
C ASN A 271 3.72 3.45 22.76
N SER A 272 2.62 2.68 22.65
CA SER A 272 2.23 1.65 23.60
C SER A 272 2.74 0.25 23.29
N TYR A 273 3.25 -0.02 22.08
CA TYR A 273 3.69 -1.37 21.67
C TYR A 273 4.60 -2.04 22.68
N THR A 274 4.29 -3.30 22.97
CA THR A 274 5.15 -4.16 23.77
C THR A 274 5.80 -5.22 22.90
N PHE A 275 6.91 -5.73 23.39
CA PHE A 275 7.62 -6.82 22.72
C PHE A 275 6.76 -8.09 22.64
N GLU A 276 5.94 -8.36 23.66
CA GLU A 276 5.01 -9.48 23.69
C GLU A 276 3.92 -9.36 22.62
N GLN A 277 3.37 -8.17 22.41
CA GLN A 277 2.42 -7.92 21.32
C GLN A 277 3.06 -8.20 19.96
N ALA A 278 4.30 -7.77 19.78
CA ALA A 278 5.05 -8.05 18.57
C ALA A 278 5.31 -9.55 18.37
N GLU A 279 5.70 -10.28 19.42
CA GLU A 279 5.88 -11.74 19.35
C GLU A 279 4.57 -12.45 19.00
N VAL A 280 3.45 -12.05 19.59
CA VAL A 280 2.12 -12.61 19.27
C VAL A 280 1.76 -12.33 17.81
N TYR A 281 2.00 -11.10 17.35
CA TYR A 281 1.74 -10.71 15.96
C TYR A 281 2.60 -11.52 14.97
N TRP A 282 3.91 -11.63 15.23
CA TRP A 282 4.83 -12.45 14.46
C TRP A 282 4.38 -13.91 14.39
N ASN A 283 4.11 -14.52 15.53
CA ASN A 283 3.72 -15.91 15.64
C ASN A 283 2.36 -16.21 15.00
N THR A 284 1.53 -15.18 14.77
CA THR A 284 0.23 -15.31 14.12
C THR A 284 0.33 -15.13 12.61
N TYR A 285 1.05 -14.12 12.14
CA TYR A 285 0.97 -13.69 10.75
C TYR A 285 2.20 -14.04 9.90
N TYR A 286 3.39 -14.16 10.50
CA TYR A 286 4.63 -14.47 9.79
C TYR A 286 4.95 -15.96 9.84
N ARG A 287 3.97 -16.77 9.46
CA ARG A 287 4.11 -18.23 9.38
C ARG A 287 3.92 -18.71 7.94
N PRO A 288 4.63 -19.79 7.53
CA PRO A 288 4.64 -20.28 6.15
C PRO A 288 3.26 -20.34 5.49
N GLY A 289 2.23 -20.83 6.19
CA GLY A 289 0.88 -20.95 5.66
C GLY A 289 0.18 -19.60 5.38
N ASN A 290 0.71 -18.48 5.88
CA ASN A 290 0.24 -17.12 5.60
C ASN A 290 1.18 -16.32 4.69
N LEU A 291 2.28 -16.96 4.23
CA LEU A 291 3.29 -16.35 3.38
C LEU A 291 3.29 -16.98 1.99
N PHE A 292 3.65 -16.19 1.00
CA PHE A 292 4.01 -16.72 -0.31
C PHE A 292 5.19 -15.96 -0.92
N GLY A 293 6.00 -16.67 -1.71
CA GLY A 293 7.10 -16.09 -2.46
C GLY A 293 6.73 -15.82 -3.91
N VAL A 294 7.34 -14.82 -4.52
CA VAL A 294 7.21 -14.51 -5.94
C VAL A 294 8.59 -14.33 -6.54
N ILE A 295 8.89 -15.07 -7.61
CA ILE A 295 10.18 -15.01 -8.32
C ILE A 295 9.92 -14.80 -9.79
N VAL A 296 10.41 -13.69 -10.36
CA VAL A 296 10.20 -13.29 -11.75
C VAL A 296 11.54 -12.97 -12.40
N GLY A 297 11.89 -13.60 -13.51
CA GLY A 297 13.11 -13.27 -14.24
C GLY A 297 13.84 -14.47 -14.83
N ASP A 298 15.13 -14.28 -15.09
CA ASP A 298 15.98 -15.27 -15.75
C ASP A 298 16.57 -16.28 -14.76
N PHE A 299 15.88 -17.39 -14.55
CA PHE A 299 16.31 -18.47 -13.67
C PHE A 299 15.83 -19.84 -14.17
N ASP A 300 16.53 -20.91 -13.75
CA ASP A 300 16.10 -22.30 -13.95
C ASP A 300 15.06 -22.66 -12.86
N PRO A 301 13.81 -23.01 -13.23
CA PRO A 301 12.79 -23.39 -12.26
C PRO A 301 13.15 -24.61 -11.40
N LYS A 302 13.92 -25.57 -11.91
CA LYS A 302 14.35 -26.73 -11.13
C LYS A 302 15.33 -26.32 -10.05
N GLN A 303 16.28 -25.47 -10.39
CA GLN A 303 17.26 -24.92 -9.45
C GLN A 303 16.59 -24.04 -8.40
N ALA A 304 15.70 -23.14 -8.81
CA ALA A 304 14.92 -22.30 -7.90
C ALA A 304 14.13 -23.13 -6.89
N LYS A 305 13.44 -24.20 -7.34
CA LYS A 305 12.71 -25.12 -6.45
C LYS A 305 13.64 -25.88 -5.50
N ALA A 306 14.87 -26.19 -5.92
CA ALA A 306 15.86 -26.81 -5.04
C ALA A 306 16.25 -25.86 -3.89
N PHE A 307 16.59 -24.61 -4.20
CA PHE A 307 16.89 -23.58 -3.19
C PHE A 307 15.69 -23.30 -2.27
N ILE A 308 14.48 -23.16 -2.84
CA ILE A 308 13.26 -22.98 -2.04
C ILE A 308 13.08 -24.15 -1.05
N LYS A 309 13.24 -25.40 -1.49
CA LYS A 309 13.13 -26.57 -0.62
C LYS A 309 14.21 -26.58 0.46
N GLU A 310 15.44 -26.27 0.12
CA GLU A 310 16.56 -26.29 1.04
C GLU A 310 16.39 -25.26 2.16
N TYR A 311 16.06 -24.02 1.81
CA TYR A 311 16.07 -22.92 2.75
C TYR A 311 14.73 -22.66 3.44
N PHE A 312 13.61 -22.68 2.72
CA PHE A 312 12.30 -22.32 3.28
C PHE A 312 11.56 -23.51 3.95
N SER A 313 11.92 -24.77 3.66
CA SER A 313 11.29 -25.90 4.35
C SER A 313 11.63 -25.99 5.84
N ARG A 314 12.68 -25.30 6.28
CA ARG A 314 13.07 -25.23 7.70
C ARG A 314 12.19 -24.30 8.54
N LEU A 315 11.36 -23.46 7.90
CA LEU A 315 10.48 -22.56 8.61
C LEU A 315 9.41 -23.33 9.36
N ASP A 316 9.26 -23.01 10.65
CA ASP A 316 8.24 -23.60 11.51
C ASP A 316 6.84 -23.18 11.03
N PRO A 317 5.96 -24.13 10.66
CA PRO A 317 4.60 -23.81 10.24
C PRO A 317 3.77 -23.14 11.35
N GLY A 318 4.18 -23.27 12.61
CA GLY A 318 3.45 -22.78 13.77
C GLY A 318 2.13 -23.52 13.99
N SER A 319 1.49 -23.25 15.11
CA SER A 319 0.16 -23.79 15.45
C SER A 319 -0.95 -22.77 15.24
N ASN A 320 -0.62 -21.47 15.21
CA ASN A 320 -1.58 -20.39 15.10
C ASN A 320 -1.96 -20.15 13.64
N LYS A 321 -3.25 -19.95 13.40
CA LYS A 321 -3.77 -19.45 12.13
C LYS A 321 -4.18 -18.01 12.31
N PRO A 322 -3.95 -17.13 11.31
CA PRO A 322 -4.49 -15.77 11.34
C PRO A 322 -6.00 -15.79 11.57
N PRO A 323 -6.52 -14.98 12.50
CA PRO A 323 -7.96 -14.84 12.66
C PRO A 323 -8.57 -14.24 11.39
N PRO A 324 -9.80 -14.64 11.00
CA PRO A 324 -10.47 -14.01 9.86
C PRO A 324 -10.83 -12.56 10.21
N VAL A 325 -10.81 -11.69 9.19
CA VAL A 325 -11.40 -10.36 9.29
C VAL A 325 -12.92 -10.52 9.18
N VAL A 326 -13.61 -10.35 10.29
CA VAL A 326 -15.07 -10.58 10.37
C VAL A 326 -15.89 -9.29 10.31
N THR A 327 -15.31 -8.17 10.73
CA THR A 327 -16.00 -6.88 10.73
C THR A 327 -15.90 -6.26 9.34
N LEU A 328 -17.01 -6.24 8.64
CA LEU A 328 -17.16 -5.62 7.34
C LEU A 328 -17.65 -4.18 7.49
N GLU A 329 -17.54 -3.40 6.42
CA GLU A 329 -18.09 -2.04 6.40
C GLU A 329 -19.60 -2.08 6.44
N VAL A 330 -20.19 -1.18 7.24
CA VAL A 330 -21.64 -1.00 7.34
C VAL A 330 -22.13 -0.06 6.25
N GLU A 331 -23.39 -0.23 5.85
CA GLU A 331 -24.03 0.65 4.89
C GLU A 331 -24.13 2.08 5.44
N GLN A 332 -23.70 3.06 4.65
CA GLN A 332 -23.88 4.47 4.98
C GLN A 332 -25.31 4.90 4.67
N LEU A 333 -26.01 5.49 5.65
CA LEU A 333 -27.44 5.83 5.55
C LEU A 333 -27.70 7.30 5.26
N ALA A 334 -26.67 8.16 5.35
CA ALA A 334 -26.79 9.60 5.11
C ALA A 334 -25.44 10.18 4.64
N GLU A 335 -25.48 11.27 3.90
CA GLU A 335 -24.29 12.02 3.53
C GLU A 335 -23.48 12.41 4.78
N GLN A 336 -22.16 12.25 4.67
CA GLN A 336 -21.20 12.73 5.67
C GLN A 336 -20.40 13.89 5.11
N ARG A 337 -20.15 14.93 5.94
CA ARG A 337 -19.38 16.11 5.53
C ARG A 337 -18.33 16.52 6.54
N MET A 338 -17.13 16.82 6.05
CA MET A 338 -16.04 17.40 6.82
C MET A 338 -15.61 18.71 6.15
N ASN A 339 -15.51 19.79 6.94
CA ASN A 339 -14.94 21.06 6.52
C ASN A 339 -13.65 21.30 7.30
N ALA A 340 -12.55 21.51 6.60
CA ALA A 340 -11.26 21.79 7.18
C ALA A 340 -10.68 23.09 6.61
N ALA A 341 -9.94 23.84 7.43
CA ALA A 341 -9.23 25.04 7.03
C ALA A 341 -7.76 24.97 7.44
N GLY A 342 -6.87 25.36 6.54
CA GLY A 342 -5.43 25.28 6.77
C GLY A 342 -4.62 25.99 5.69
N ASP A 343 -3.30 25.88 5.78
CA ASP A 343 -2.38 26.45 4.79
C ASP A 343 -2.19 25.48 3.60
N PHE A 344 -3.23 25.33 2.81
CA PHE A 344 -3.24 24.51 1.59
C PHE A 344 -4.17 25.13 0.54
N PRO A 345 -4.03 24.76 -0.76
CA PRO A 345 -4.97 25.19 -1.80
C PRO A 345 -6.38 24.69 -1.50
N ALA A 346 -7.38 25.54 -1.77
CA ALA A 346 -8.77 25.15 -1.62
C ALA A 346 -9.09 23.96 -2.55
N SER A 347 -9.68 22.90 -2.01
CA SER A 347 -9.91 21.63 -2.71
C SER A 347 -11.12 20.90 -2.16
N ILE A 348 -11.54 19.89 -2.89
CA ILE A 348 -12.62 18.98 -2.49
C ILE A 348 -12.21 17.54 -2.75
N GLU A 349 -12.65 16.66 -1.86
CA GLU A 349 -12.62 15.22 -2.04
C GLU A 349 -14.01 14.65 -1.78
N VAL A 350 -14.52 13.84 -2.70
CA VAL A 350 -15.82 13.14 -2.56
C VAL A 350 -15.59 11.65 -2.69
N ARG A 351 -16.07 10.89 -1.72
CA ARG A 351 -15.95 9.43 -1.70
C ARG A 351 -17.30 8.73 -1.68
N TYR A 352 -17.35 7.55 -2.27
CA TYR A 352 -18.49 6.64 -2.28
C TYR A 352 -18.01 5.24 -1.94
N HIS A 353 -18.72 4.53 -1.07
CA HIS A 353 -18.47 3.11 -0.85
C HIS A 353 -18.80 2.32 -2.09
N THR A 354 -17.93 1.37 -2.43
CA THR A 354 -18.10 0.48 -3.57
C THR A 354 -17.80 -0.98 -3.18
N VAL A 355 -17.58 -1.81 -4.16
CA VAL A 355 -17.45 -3.26 -4.01
C VAL A 355 -16.03 -3.71 -3.70
N PRO A 356 -15.84 -4.87 -3.04
CA PRO A 356 -14.54 -5.48 -2.86
C PRO A 356 -13.97 -6.00 -4.19
N ALA A 357 -12.67 -6.28 -4.19
CA ALA A 357 -11.97 -6.91 -5.29
C ALA A 357 -12.65 -8.23 -5.72
N GLY A 358 -12.70 -8.49 -7.03
CA GLY A 358 -13.36 -9.68 -7.61
C GLY A 358 -14.85 -9.55 -7.83
N HIS A 359 -15.50 -8.51 -7.31
CA HIS A 359 -16.90 -8.25 -7.66
C HIS A 359 -17.02 -7.82 -9.13
N ALA A 360 -18.10 -8.23 -9.80
CA ALA A 360 -18.29 -7.93 -11.23
C ALA A 360 -18.29 -6.42 -11.54
N ASP A 361 -18.72 -5.60 -10.59
CA ASP A 361 -18.79 -4.15 -10.73
C ASP A 361 -17.45 -3.43 -10.53
N SER A 362 -16.40 -4.09 -10.05
CA SER A 362 -15.07 -3.48 -9.93
C SER A 362 -14.53 -3.04 -11.30
N TYR A 363 -14.73 -3.85 -12.35
CA TYR A 363 -14.26 -3.55 -13.71
C TYR A 363 -14.94 -2.32 -14.34
N PRO A 364 -16.29 -2.20 -14.34
CA PRO A 364 -16.92 -0.97 -14.84
C PRO A 364 -16.63 0.26 -13.96
N LEU A 365 -16.39 0.13 -12.65
CA LEU A 365 -15.95 1.23 -11.78
C LEU A 365 -14.54 1.70 -12.15
N ASP A 366 -13.60 0.79 -12.38
CA ASP A 366 -12.26 1.12 -12.84
C ASP A 366 -12.30 1.79 -14.22
N MET A 367 -13.11 1.27 -15.14
CA MET A 367 -13.30 1.85 -16.46
C MET A 367 -13.93 3.24 -16.39
N LEU A 368 -14.81 3.48 -15.42
CA LEU A 368 -15.39 4.80 -15.17
C LEU A 368 -14.33 5.79 -14.66
N ALA A 369 -13.47 5.38 -13.73
CA ALA A 369 -12.35 6.21 -13.28
C ALA A 369 -11.43 6.58 -14.46
N GLU A 370 -11.11 5.61 -15.31
CA GLU A 370 -10.29 5.83 -16.50
C GLU A 370 -10.96 6.73 -17.56
N LEU A 371 -12.29 6.69 -17.69
CA LEU A 371 -13.08 7.58 -18.56
C LEU A 371 -12.98 9.03 -18.11
N LEU A 372 -12.99 9.24 -16.80
CA LEU A 372 -12.97 10.56 -16.18
C LEU A 372 -11.60 11.21 -16.25
N ASN A 373 -10.54 10.42 -16.19
CA ASN A 373 -9.17 10.87 -16.04
C ASN A 373 -8.47 11.22 -17.37
N GLU A 374 -7.23 11.75 -17.23
CA GLU A 374 -6.32 12.15 -18.27
C GLU A 374 -6.71 13.46 -19.00
N ARG A 375 -5.78 14.04 -19.75
CA ARG A 375 -6.01 15.26 -20.54
C ARG A 375 -7.17 15.16 -21.53
N THR A 376 -7.56 13.97 -21.88
CA THR A 376 -8.66 13.70 -22.81
C THR A 376 -9.86 13.07 -22.11
N GLY A 377 -9.85 13.00 -20.79
CA GLY A 377 -10.97 12.55 -19.96
C GLY A 377 -11.94 13.68 -19.65
N ARG A 378 -13.10 13.30 -19.13
CA ARG A 378 -14.21 14.23 -18.94
C ARG A 378 -13.92 15.30 -17.90
N LEU A 379 -13.22 14.97 -16.80
CA LEU A 379 -12.91 15.95 -15.74
C LEU A 379 -11.98 17.04 -16.25
N TYR A 380 -10.92 16.67 -16.95
CA TYR A 380 -10.01 17.67 -17.53
C TYR A 380 -10.71 18.54 -18.56
N ALA A 381 -11.44 17.93 -19.49
CA ALA A 381 -12.15 18.65 -20.55
C ALA A 381 -13.21 19.61 -20.01
N THR A 382 -13.91 19.26 -18.93
CA THR A 382 -15.00 20.08 -18.39
C THR A 382 -14.53 21.08 -17.34
N MET A 383 -13.72 20.65 -16.35
CA MET A 383 -13.39 21.46 -15.19
C MET A 383 -12.10 22.24 -15.35
N VAL A 384 -11.07 21.65 -16.00
CA VAL A 384 -9.76 22.28 -16.14
C VAL A 384 -9.70 23.16 -17.38
N GLU A 385 -10.04 22.64 -18.55
CA GLU A 385 -9.94 23.34 -19.83
C GLU A 385 -11.22 24.11 -20.18
N GLY A 386 -12.39 23.49 -20.03
CA GLY A 386 -13.68 24.09 -20.42
C GLY A 386 -14.13 25.22 -19.51
N ARG A 387 -14.35 24.93 -18.21
CA ARG A 387 -14.80 25.94 -17.23
C ARG A 387 -13.65 26.73 -16.59
N GLY A 388 -12.43 26.18 -16.57
CA GLY A 388 -11.27 26.79 -15.93
C GLY A 388 -11.37 26.94 -14.41
N ILE A 389 -12.25 26.16 -13.75
CA ILE A 389 -12.51 26.22 -12.30
C ILE A 389 -11.57 25.31 -11.49
N ALA A 390 -10.95 24.32 -12.12
CA ALA A 390 -10.02 23.40 -11.47
C ALA A 390 -8.59 23.60 -11.96
N ALA A 391 -7.62 23.53 -11.05
CA ALA A 391 -6.21 23.37 -11.38
C ALA A 391 -5.91 21.89 -11.70
N THR A 392 -6.48 20.99 -10.90
CA THR A 392 -6.46 19.55 -11.09
C THR A 392 -7.83 18.97 -10.79
N ALA A 393 -8.20 17.90 -11.51
CA ALA A 393 -9.39 17.10 -11.21
C ALA A 393 -9.12 15.65 -11.62
N SER A 394 -9.41 14.71 -10.75
CA SER A 394 -9.21 13.28 -10.97
C SER A 394 -10.25 12.45 -10.25
N ALA A 395 -10.39 11.20 -10.66
CA ALA A 395 -11.20 10.19 -9.99
C ALA A 395 -10.41 8.89 -9.84
N SER A 396 -10.68 8.11 -8.81
CA SER A 396 -10.06 6.81 -8.63
C SER A 396 -11.06 5.76 -8.16
N SER A 397 -10.82 4.52 -8.55
CA SER A 397 -11.48 3.33 -8.03
C SER A 397 -10.43 2.54 -7.25
N ASP A 398 -10.66 2.32 -5.96
CA ASP A 398 -9.78 1.57 -5.07
C ASP A 398 -10.56 0.37 -4.51
N THR A 399 -10.36 -0.79 -5.13
CA THR A 399 -10.97 -2.04 -4.68
C THR A 399 -10.00 -2.81 -3.80
N ARG A 400 -10.36 -2.98 -2.53
CA ARG A 400 -9.60 -3.72 -1.53
C ARG A 400 -10.23 -5.09 -1.29
N LYS A 401 -9.65 -5.89 -0.41
CA LYS A 401 -10.10 -7.27 -0.19
C LYS A 401 -11.54 -7.38 0.34
N TYR A 402 -11.97 -6.48 1.21
CA TYR A 402 -13.24 -6.58 1.93
C TYR A 402 -14.26 -5.49 1.57
N ALA A 403 -13.82 -4.38 1.00
CA ALA A 403 -14.66 -3.29 0.55
C ALA A 403 -13.91 -2.48 -0.51
N GLY A 404 -14.58 -1.54 -1.17
CA GLY A 404 -13.96 -0.61 -2.11
C GLY A 404 -14.46 0.81 -1.92
N LEU A 405 -13.78 1.74 -2.53
CA LEU A 405 -14.20 3.13 -2.62
C LEU A 405 -14.00 3.67 -4.03
N PHE A 406 -14.81 4.65 -4.39
CA PHE A 406 -14.59 5.51 -5.53
C PHE A 406 -14.41 6.93 -5.04
N SER A 407 -13.36 7.64 -5.47
CA SER A 407 -13.13 9.03 -5.11
C SER A 407 -13.12 9.97 -6.31
N PHE A 408 -13.52 11.21 -6.06
CA PHE A 408 -13.29 12.37 -6.88
C PHE A 408 -12.49 13.39 -6.08
N ASP A 409 -11.40 13.89 -6.65
CA ASP A 409 -10.49 14.84 -6.05
C ASP A 409 -10.29 16.03 -6.99
N ALA A 410 -10.44 17.26 -6.50
CA ALA A 410 -10.17 18.43 -7.31
C ALA A 410 -9.63 19.61 -6.47
N THR A 411 -8.71 20.37 -7.07
CA THR A 411 -8.14 21.59 -6.50
C THR A 411 -8.65 22.79 -7.30
N THR A 412 -9.07 23.84 -6.62
CA THR A 412 -9.61 25.06 -7.25
C THR A 412 -8.56 25.82 -8.05
N ARG A 413 -9.03 26.60 -9.02
CA ARG A 413 -8.21 27.51 -9.82
C ARG A 413 -8.75 28.96 -9.74
N GLY A 414 -7.88 29.92 -9.48
CA GLY A 414 -8.27 31.33 -9.39
C GLY A 414 -9.28 31.57 -8.25
N GLU A 415 -10.36 32.22 -8.56
CA GLU A 415 -11.44 32.55 -7.62
C GLU A 415 -12.51 31.46 -7.47
N ALA A 416 -12.30 30.29 -8.07
CA ALA A 416 -13.25 29.19 -7.95
C ALA A 416 -13.28 28.66 -6.52
N THR A 417 -14.44 28.19 -6.07
CA THR A 417 -14.63 27.62 -4.74
C THR A 417 -14.76 26.10 -4.81
N PRO A 418 -14.52 25.37 -3.71
CA PRO A 418 -14.74 23.93 -3.66
C PRO A 418 -16.19 23.54 -4.00
N GLU A 419 -17.17 24.37 -3.66
CA GLU A 419 -18.58 24.13 -3.97
C GLU A 419 -18.87 24.18 -5.47
N LEU A 420 -18.15 25.01 -6.24
CA LEU A 420 -18.25 25.01 -7.71
C LEU A 420 -17.70 23.72 -8.31
N LEU A 421 -16.64 23.17 -7.72
CA LEU A 421 -16.08 21.87 -8.11
C LEU A 421 -17.06 20.74 -7.76
N GLU A 422 -17.67 20.80 -6.57
CA GLU A 422 -18.67 19.85 -6.12
C GLU A 422 -19.88 19.83 -7.06
N GLN A 423 -20.42 20.99 -7.37
CA GLN A 423 -21.53 21.11 -8.32
C GLN A 423 -21.15 20.55 -9.70
N ALA A 424 -19.97 20.88 -10.20
CA ALA A 424 -19.49 20.37 -11.49
C ALA A 424 -19.32 18.85 -11.50
N TRP A 425 -18.93 18.26 -10.37
CA TRP A 425 -18.88 16.82 -10.19
C TRP A 425 -20.27 16.19 -10.25
N TYR A 426 -21.24 16.73 -9.54
CA TYR A 426 -22.61 16.20 -9.55
C TYR A 426 -23.28 16.36 -10.93
N GLU A 427 -22.98 17.42 -11.67
CA GLU A 427 -23.43 17.57 -13.05
C GLU A 427 -22.84 16.49 -13.98
N GLU A 428 -21.57 16.12 -13.77
CA GLU A 428 -20.95 15.04 -14.55
C GLU A 428 -21.53 13.66 -14.16
N LEU A 429 -21.76 13.42 -12.87
CA LEU A 429 -22.45 12.20 -12.40
C LEU A 429 -23.85 12.09 -12.98
N ALA A 430 -24.63 13.17 -12.99
CA ALA A 430 -25.98 13.17 -13.56
C ALA A 430 -25.96 12.80 -15.06
N ARG A 431 -24.96 13.26 -15.81
CA ARG A 431 -24.76 12.83 -17.21
C ARG A 431 -24.43 11.35 -17.31
N LEU A 432 -23.50 10.85 -16.50
CA LEU A 432 -23.12 9.42 -16.48
C LEU A 432 -24.29 8.52 -16.10
N GLN A 433 -25.21 8.98 -15.25
CA GLN A 433 -26.40 8.25 -14.84
C GLN A 433 -27.51 8.24 -15.90
N THR A 434 -27.61 9.29 -16.71
CA THR A 434 -28.71 9.46 -17.68
C THR A 434 -28.34 9.14 -19.12
N GLU A 435 -27.10 9.41 -19.51
CA GLU A 435 -26.61 9.23 -20.87
C GLU A 435 -25.69 8.02 -21.00
N GLU A 436 -25.71 7.34 -22.13
CA GLU A 436 -24.74 6.31 -22.43
C GLU A 436 -23.42 6.91 -22.91
N VAL A 437 -22.31 6.35 -22.44
CA VAL A 437 -20.97 6.68 -22.92
C VAL A 437 -20.88 6.34 -24.42
N ALA A 438 -20.39 7.29 -25.22
CA ALA A 438 -20.21 7.06 -26.64
C ALA A 438 -19.27 5.88 -26.91
N GLU A 439 -19.60 5.01 -27.88
CA GLU A 439 -18.81 3.82 -28.19
C GLU A 439 -17.34 4.14 -28.49
N ARG A 440 -17.09 5.25 -29.21
CA ARG A 440 -15.73 5.73 -29.49
C ARG A 440 -14.94 6.10 -28.22
N GLU A 441 -15.61 6.68 -27.25
CA GLU A 441 -15.00 7.05 -25.96
C GLU A 441 -14.67 5.80 -25.13
N LEU A 442 -15.62 4.89 -25.00
CA LEU A 442 -15.42 3.61 -24.32
C LEU A 442 -14.30 2.79 -24.97
N ARG A 443 -14.25 2.71 -26.31
CA ARG A 443 -13.19 2.02 -27.05
C ARG A 443 -11.81 2.61 -26.77
N LYS A 444 -11.70 3.94 -26.70
CA LYS A 444 -10.46 4.62 -26.35
C LYS A 444 -9.98 4.22 -24.94
N VAL A 445 -10.89 4.17 -23.97
CA VAL A 445 -10.58 3.76 -22.59
C VAL A 445 -10.11 2.31 -22.55
N LYS A 446 -10.83 1.38 -23.21
CA LYS A 446 -10.44 -0.03 -23.34
C LYS A 446 -9.01 -0.19 -23.88
N ASN A 447 -8.70 0.51 -24.97
CA ASN A 447 -7.35 0.46 -25.56
C ASN A 447 -6.28 0.98 -24.61
N ARG A 448 -6.57 2.02 -23.81
CA ARG A 448 -5.65 2.57 -22.82
C ARG A 448 -5.40 1.62 -21.67
N VAL A 449 -6.45 1.00 -21.13
CA VAL A 449 -6.36 -0.02 -20.08
C VAL A 449 -5.55 -1.21 -20.57
N ALA A 450 -5.82 -1.72 -21.77
CA ALA A 450 -5.06 -2.81 -22.36
C ALA A 450 -3.57 -2.48 -22.50
N ALA A 451 -3.24 -1.29 -23.01
CA ALA A 451 -1.86 -0.82 -23.14
C ALA A 451 -1.15 -0.63 -21.79
N SER A 452 -1.87 -0.14 -20.78
CA SER A 452 -1.35 0.01 -19.42
C SER A 452 -1.05 -1.35 -18.78
N ASN A 453 -1.97 -2.29 -18.90
CA ASN A 453 -1.79 -3.66 -18.41
C ASN A 453 -0.58 -4.32 -19.06
N TYR A 454 -0.44 -4.21 -20.38
CA TYR A 454 0.72 -4.74 -21.09
C TYR A 454 2.05 -4.19 -20.54
N ARG A 455 2.17 -2.85 -20.40
CA ARG A 455 3.39 -2.21 -19.85
C ARG A 455 3.74 -2.66 -18.44
N ARG A 456 2.73 -2.92 -17.59
CA ARG A 456 2.96 -3.42 -16.23
C ARG A 456 3.55 -4.83 -16.19
N LEU A 457 3.34 -5.63 -17.23
CA LEU A 457 3.87 -6.99 -17.34
C LEU A 457 5.30 -7.04 -17.93
N GLU A 458 5.80 -5.95 -18.54
CA GLU A 458 7.12 -5.92 -19.18
C GLU A 458 8.27 -5.96 -18.17
N ASN A 459 8.15 -5.32 -17.02
CA ASN A 459 9.19 -5.24 -16.00
C ASN A 459 9.02 -6.32 -14.93
N ASN A 460 10.11 -7.02 -14.58
CA ASN A 460 10.08 -8.12 -13.60
C ASN A 460 9.55 -7.66 -12.23
N MET A 461 10.01 -6.51 -11.72
CA MET A 461 9.57 -6.00 -10.43
C MET A 461 8.09 -5.58 -10.46
N SER A 462 7.64 -4.92 -11.53
CA SER A 462 6.24 -4.56 -11.70
C SER A 462 5.34 -5.80 -11.74
N LEU A 463 5.76 -6.85 -12.43
CA LEU A 463 5.03 -8.11 -12.47
C LEU A 463 5.00 -8.80 -11.10
N LEU A 464 6.12 -8.81 -10.36
CA LEU A 464 6.16 -9.32 -8.99
C LEU A 464 5.12 -8.61 -8.11
N VAL A 465 5.07 -7.28 -8.15
CA VAL A 465 4.13 -6.49 -7.35
C VAL A 465 2.68 -6.77 -7.78
N GLN A 466 2.39 -6.90 -9.08
CA GLN A 466 1.05 -7.29 -9.55
C GLN A 466 0.64 -8.66 -9.00
N LEU A 467 1.53 -9.65 -9.09
CA LEU A 467 1.28 -10.99 -8.54
C LEU A 467 1.07 -10.96 -7.03
N ALA A 468 1.84 -10.12 -6.30
CA ALA A 468 1.67 -9.93 -4.86
C ALA A 468 0.26 -9.42 -4.51
N PHE A 469 -0.22 -8.40 -5.22
CA PHE A 469 -1.57 -7.87 -5.01
C PHE A 469 -2.66 -8.86 -5.40
N TYR A 470 -2.62 -9.41 -6.61
CA TYR A 470 -3.69 -10.30 -7.07
C TYR A 470 -3.77 -11.58 -6.24
N GLU A 471 -2.64 -12.19 -5.87
CA GLU A 471 -2.62 -13.39 -5.02
C GLU A 471 -3.12 -13.09 -3.59
N THR A 472 -2.96 -11.87 -3.10
CA THR A 472 -3.46 -11.48 -1.76
C THR A 472 -4.95 -11.16 -1.77
N LEU A 473 -5.39 -10.38 -2.77
CA LEU A 473 -6.77 -9.88 -2.83
C LEU A 473 -7.74 -10.95 -3.33
N LEU A 474 -7.31 -11.78 -4.28
CA LEU A 474 -8.12 -12.76 -5.01
C LEU A 474 -7.37 -14.08 -5.24
N ASP A 475 -6.75 -14.17 -6.42
CA ASP A 475 -5.94 -15.24 -6.98
C ASP A 475 -5.10 -14.64 -8.11
N TRP A 476 -3.84 -15.01 -8.23
CA TRP A 476 -2.94 -14.48 -9.26
C TRP A 476 -3.47 -14.68 -10.70
N ARG A 477 -4.35 -15.67 -10.93
CA ARG A 477 -4.95 -15.94 -12.25
C ARG A 477 -5.79 -14.80 -12.76
N GLU A 478 -6.29 -13.96 -11.84
CA GLU A 478 -7.01 -12.73 -12.18
C GLU A 478 -6.18 -11.81 -13.10
N LEU A 479 -4.85 -11.78 -12.93
CA LEU A 479 -3.95 -11.03 -13.79
C LEU A 479 -4.09 -11.43 -15.29
N ASN A 480 -4.37 -12.71 -15.55
CA ASN A 480 -4.58 -13.22 -16.90
C ASN A 480 -6.03 -13.07 -17.39
N ASP A 481 -7.00 -13.03 -16.50
CA ASP A 481 -8.42 -13.02 -16.82
C ASP A 481 -8.99 -11.61 -16.96
N MET A 482 -8.45 -10.62 -16.22
CA MET A 482 -8.95 -9.25 -16.20
C MET A 482 -8.97 -8.53 -17.56
N PRO A 483 -8.04 -8.76 -18.53
CA PRO A 483 -8.14 -8.09 -19.83
C PRO A 483 -9.45 -8.41 -20.56
N ALA A 484 -9.93 -9.67 -20.48
CA ALA A 484 -11.20 -10.07 -21.07
C ALA A 484 -12.39 -9.44 -20.32
N LYS A 485 -12.30 -9.30 -19.01
CA LYS A 485 -13.33 -8.68 -18.18
C LYS A 485 -13.46 -7.18 -18.47
N TYR A 486 -12.35 -6.45 -18.62
CA TYR A 486 -12.37 -5.05 -19.06
C TYR A 486 -12.91 -4.88 -20.47
N GLU A 487 -12.53 -5.77 -21.41
CA GLU A 487 -13.06 -5.73 -22.80
C GLU A 487 -14.57 -5.98 -22.83
N ALA A 488 -15.10 -6.78 -21.92
CA ALA A 488 -16.53 -7.08 -21.83
C ALA A 488 -17.39 -5.94 -21.29
N VAL A 489 -16.81 -4.93 -20.59
CA VAL A 489 -17.56 -3.79 -20.04
C VAL A 489 -18.28 -3.02 -21.13
N THR A 490 -19.56 -2.73 -20.91
CA THR A 490 -20.42 -1.99 -21.84
C THR A 490 -20.74 -0.58 -21.36
N ALA A 491 -21.24 0.30 -22.24
CA ALA A 491 -21.73 1.62 -21.85
C ALA A 491 -22.92 1.52 -20.86
N ALA A 492 -23.74 0.50 -20.99
CA ALA A 492 -24.82 0.22 -20.05
C ALA A 492 -24.31 -0.15 -18.65
N ASP A 493 -23.18 -0.87 -18.54
CA ASP A 493 -22.54 -1.20 -17.26
C ASP A 493 -22.02 0.06 -16.58
N ILE A 494 -21.34 0.96 -17.31
CA ILE A 494 -20.88 2.25 -16.78
C ILE A 494 -22.05 3.05 -16.21
N ARG A 495 -23.14 3.17 -16.99
CA ARG A 495 -24.34 3.89 -16.52
C ARG A 495 -25.00 3.20 -15.32
N ARG A 496 -25.03 1.88 -15.29
CA ARG A 496 -25.59 1.09 -14.18
C ARG A 496 -24.80 1.32 -12.89
N VAL A 497 -23.47 1.19 -12.90
CA VAL A 497 -22.66 1.41 -11.69
C VAL A 497 -22.73 2.86 -11.23
N ALA A 498 -22.79 3.84 -12.16
CA ALA A 498 -22.99 5.23 -11.81
C ALA A 498 -24.32 5.48 -11.06
N LYS A 499 -25.38 4.77 -11.43
CA LYS A 499 -26.68 4.83 -10.71
C LYS A 499 -26.66 4.11 -9.38
N THR A 500 -25.93 2.98 -9.30
CA THR A 500 -25.98 2.11 -8.13
C THR A 500 -25.18 2.67 -6.96
N TYR A 501 -24.01 3.26 -7.24
CA TYR A 501 -23.07 3.62 -6.17
C TYR A 501 -22.99 5.10 -5.86
N PHE A 502 -23.36 5.99 -6.80
CA PHE A 502 -23.18 7.44 -6.63
C PHE A 502 -24.49 8.15 -6.29
N ASP A 503 -25.08 7.74 -5.18
CA ASP A 503 -26.23 8.42 -4.60
C ASP A 503 -25.82 9.30 -3.40
N GLU A 504 -26.76 10.14 -2.95
CA GLU A 504 -26.53 11.11 -1.89
C GLU A 504 -26.25 10.44 -0.54
N THR A 505 -26.91 9.33 -0.25
CA THR A 505 -26.78 8.65 1.05
C THR A 505 -25.43 7.94 1.19
N ASN A 506 -24.84 7.47 0.08
CA ASN A 506 -23.55 6.82 0.03
C ASN A 506 -22.35 7.79 -0.09
N ARG A 507 -22.63 9.10 -0.05
CA ARG A 507 -21.64 10.15 -0.32
C ARG A 507 -20.98 10.65 0.95
N SER A 508 -19.63 10.74 0.95
CA SER A 508 -18.84 11.46 1.95
C SER A 508 -18.03 12.55 1.29
N VAL A 509 -18.09 13.76 1.84
CA VAL A 509 -17.49 14.97 1.25
C VAL A 509 -16.52 15.60 2.23
N ALA A 510 -15.28 15.87 1.81
CA ALA A 510 -14.33 16.71 2.51
C ALA A 510 -14.06 17.99 1.71
N ILE A 511 -14.28 19.12 2.34
CA ILE A 511 -14.00 20.44 1.77
C ILE A 511 -12.82 21.05 2.53
N TYR A 512 -11.77 21.36 1.79
CA TYR A 512 -10.57 21.98 2.31
C TYR A 512 -10.54 23.45 1.88
N ARG A 513 -10.51 24.38 2.86
CA ARG A 513 -10.47 25.83 2.63
C ARG A 513 -9.11 26.39 3.00
N ARG A 514 -8.64 27.37 2.25
CA ARG A 514 -7.44 28.08 2.64
C ARG A 514 -7.72 28.94 3.88
N ALA A 515 -6.89 28.83 4.91
CA ALA A 515 -7.02 29.63 6.12
C ALA A 515 -6.96 31.14 5.78
N GLY A 516 -7.90 31.92 6.33
CA GLY A 516 -8.03 33.36 6.07
C GLY A 516 -8.88 33.74 4.85
N ALA A 517 -9.31 32.79 4.01
CA ALA A 517 -10.19 33.10 2.87
C ALA A 517 -11.60 33.54 3.29
N GLU A 518 -12.11 33.02 4.41
CA GLU A 518 -13.43 33.44 4.95
C GLU A 518 -13.39 34.85 5.50
N ALA A 519 -12.32 35.26 6.20
CA ALA A 519 -12.16 36.60 6.71
C ALA A 519 -12.06 37.64 5.58
N ALA A 520 -11.38 37.30 4.48
CA ALA A 520 -11.29 38.15 3.29
C ALA A 520 -12.61 38.27 2.54
N ALA A 521 -13.44 37.21 2.49
CA ALA A 521 -14.76 37.23 1.86
C ALA A 521 -15.80 38.02 2.68
N GLU A 522 -15.75 37.96 4.02
CA GLU A 522 -16.57 38.79 4.90
C GLU A 522 -16.20 40.29 4.84
N GLU A 523 -14.89 40.61 4.75
CA GLU A 523 -14.46 42.01 4.55
C GLU A 523 -14.84 42.58 3.17
N ALA A 524 -14.79 41.75 2.12
CA ALA A 524 -15.19 42.17 0.77
C ALA A 524 -16.72 42.35 0.60
N SER A 525 -17.51 41.74 1.51
CA SER A 525 -18.99 41.87 1.50
C SER A 525 -19.54 43.00 2.36
N LYS A 526 -18.69 43.71 3.12
CA LYS A 526 -19.01 44.88 3.91
C LYS A 526 -18.57 46.16 3.19
#